data_fd721f72e63d1142444c6219a9429eda
#
_entry.id   fd721f72e63d1142444c6219a9429eda
#
_cell.length_a   1.000
_cell.length_b   1.000
_cell.length_c   1.000
_cell.angle_alpha   90.00
_cell.angle_beta   90.00
_cell.angle_gamma   90.00
#
_symmetry.space_group_name_H-M   'P 1'
#
loop_
_entity.id
_entity.type
_entity.pdbx_description
1 polymer ?
#
loop_
_entity_poly.entity_id
_entity_poly.type
_entity_poly.pdbx_seq_one_letter_code
_entity_poly.pdbx_strand_id
1 'polypeptide(L)'
;MTLNKMFAKLRKYNKKNYYQLKFCIAFAVMLIASFISIVLNPAMQNALPAGGDSRRMVYMIFAVAVIGCTIFIIYAARLFLRYRSREIGVFLALGAEKKQMSRALYGELSQMGAVYSLVGIALGSVLSYIALKIFQALFPFSIDAPAFLSIGGIAASVLYSILVIICMMVLAVRFMRKTN
;
A
#
# COMPACT_ATOMS: atom_id res chain seq x y z
N MET A 1 0.41 34.94 1.12
CA MET A 1 1.20 33.69 1.12
C MET A 1 0.32 32.57 0.60
N THR A 2 0.64 31.93 -0.51
CA THR A 2 -0.21 30.88 -1.09
C THR A 2 -0.20 29.64 -0.19
N LEU A 3 -1.38 29.05 0.08
CA LEU A 3 -1.58 27.83 0.89
C LEU A 3 -0.58 26.72 0.55
N ASN A 4 -0.26 26.54 -0.75
CA ASN A 4 0.73 25.55 -1.21
C ASN A 4 2.15 25.77 -0.65
N LYS A 5 2.60 27.01 -0.49
CA LYS A 5 3.92 27.31 0.11
C LYS A 5 3.94 27.00 1.62
N MET A 6 2.82 27.22 2.30
CA MET A 6 2.66 26.91 3.71
C MET A 6 2.67 25.40 3.96
N PHE A 7 1.94 24.62 3.15
CA PHE A 7 1.96 23.16 3.20
C PHE A 7 3.34 22.58 2.91
N ALA A 8 4.07 23.15 1.96
CA ALA A 8 5.45 22.73 1.67
C ALA A 8 6.40 22.95 2.86
N LYS A 9 6.23 24.05 3.60
CA LYS A 9 7.03 24.36 4.80
C LYS A 9 6.70 23.45 5.98
N LEU A 10 5.42 23.13 6.20
CA LEU A 10 4.94 22.16 7.18
C LEU A 10 5.44 20.74 6.90
N ARG A 11 5.44 20.34 5.63
CA ARG A 11 5.99 19.06 5.17
C ARG A 11 7.47 18.90 5.51
N LYS A 12 8.23 20.02 5.48
CA LYS A 12 9.65 20.05 5.86
C LYS A 12 9.85 19.92 7.38
N TYR A 13 8.93 20.45 8.17
CA TYR A 13 8.98 20.40 9.64
C TYR A 13 8.59 19.00 10.18
N ASN A 14 7.56 18.37 9.62
CA ASN A 14 7.03 17.07 10.07
C ASN A 14 7.51 15.86 9.22
N LYS A 15 8.73 15.93 8.70
CA LYS A 15 9.30 14.86 7.83
C LYS A 15 9.15 13.46 8.42
N LYS A 16 9.28 13.30 9.73
CA LYS A 16 9.25 11.99 10.41
C LYS A 16 7.91 11.27 10.26
N ASN A 17 6.80 11.97 10.46
CA ASN A 17 5.46 11.39 10.36
C ASN A 17 5.08 11.05 8.92
N TYR A 18 5.52 11.88 7.97
CA TYR A 18 5.37 11.62 6.54
C TYR A 18 6.18 10.40 6.08
N TYR A 19 7.41 10.27 6.59
CA TYR A 19 8.27 9.14 6.27
C TYR A 19 7.68 7.82 6.79
N GLN A 20 7.13 7.82 8.00
CA GLN A 20 6.46 6.66 8.57
C GLN A 20 5.29 6.18 7.69
N LEU A 21 4.38 7.07 7.30
CA LEU A 21 3.24 6.70 6.45
C LEU A 21 3.70 6.16 5.09
N LYS A 22 4.65 6.83 4.46
CA LYS A 22 5.24 6.42 3.17
C LYS A 22 5.84 5.03 3.25
N PHE A 23 6.63 4.79 4.29
CA PHE A 23 7.25 3.48 4.53
C PHE A 23 6.21 2.40 4.77
N CYS A 24 5.19 2.67 5.58
CA CYS A 24 4.11 1.70 5.86
C CYS A 24 3.34 1.32 4.57
N ILE A 25 3.01 2.29 3.71
CA ILE A 25 2.33 2.02 2.44
C ILE A 25 3.22 1.19 1.52
N ALA A 26 4.47 1.63 1.30
CA ALA A 26 5.40 0.95 0.41
C ALA A 26 5.66 -0.49 0.89
N PHE A 27 5.88 -0.69 2.18
CA PHE A 27 6.16 -1.99 2.77
C PHE A 27 4.96 -2.95 2.66
N ALA A 28 3.76 -2.50 3.01
CA ALA A 28 2.57 -3.34 2.94
C ALA A 28 2.21 -3.71 1.48
N VAL A 29 2.31 -2.75 0.55
CA VAL A 29 2.09 -3.03 -0.87
C VAL A 29 3.18 -3.94 -1.43
N MET A 30 4.45 -3.77 -1.02
CA MET A 30 5.55 -4.65 -1.40
C MET A 30 5.29 -6.11 -0.99
N LEU A 31 4.87 -6.35 0.25
CA LEU A 31 4.57 -7.70 0.74
C LEU A 31 3.42 -8.34 -0.05
N ILE A 32 2.33 -7.62 -0.24
CA ILE A 32 1.17 -8.16 -0.97
C ILE A 32 1.50 -8.37 -2.45
N ALA A 33 2.20 -7.44 -3.10
CA ALA A 33 2.59 -7.58 -4.50
C ALA A 33 3.54 -8.76 -4.71
N SER A 34 4.50 -8.99 -3.80
CA SER A 34 5.38 -10.15 -3.88
C SER A 34 4.61 -11.45 -3.72
N PHE A 35 3.67 -11.51 -2.77
CA PHE A 35 2.86 -12.70 -2.54
C PHE A 35 1.92 -13.01 -3.71
N ILE A 36 1.25 -12.00 -4.25
CA ILE A 36 0.41 -12.11 -5.46
C ILE A 36 1.23 -12.64 -6.63
N SER A 37 2.43 -12.10 -6.85
CA SER A 37 3.30 -12.51 -7.95
C SER A 37 3.74 -13.96 -7.83
N ILE A 38 3.98 -14.46 -6.61
CA ILE A 38 4.35 -15.86 -6.36
C ILE A 38 3.14 -16.78 -6.59
N VAL A 39 1.98 -16.46 -6.03
CA VAL A 39 0.77 -17.30 -6.12
C VAL A 39 0.22 -17.40 -7.55
N LEU A 40 0.27 -16.29 -8.29
CA LEU A 40 -0.20 -16.24 -9.67
C LEU A 40 0.85 -16.71 -10.70
N ASN A 41 2.03 -17.12 -10.26
CA ASN A 41 3.03 -17.67 -11.15
C ASN A 41 2.58 -19.06 -11.66
N PRO A 42 2.56 -19.31 -12.97
CA PRO A 42 2.15 -20.60 -13.55
C PRO A 42 2.95 -21.77 -12.99
N ALA A 43 4.22 -21.57 -12.71
CA ALA A 43 5.08 -22.56 -12.10
C ALA A 43 4.59 -23.02 -10.73
N MET A 44 4.20 -22.08 -9.89
CA MET A 44 3.66 -22.37 -8.57
C MET A 44 2.29 -23.04 -8.66
N GLN A 45 1.47 -22.64 -9.65
CA GLN A 45 0.16 -23.24 -9.89
C GLN A 45 0.27 -24.69 -10.39
N ASN A 46 1.27 -25.00 -11.21
CA ASN A 46 1.52 -26.35 -11.71
C ASN A 46 2.16 -27.26 -10.65
N ALA A 47 2.94 -26.69 -9.73
CA ALA A 47 3.53 -27.43 -8.61
C ALA A 47 2.51 -27.80 -7.51
N LEU A 48 1.38 -27.07 -7.44
CA LEU A 48 0.30 -27.33 -6.49
C LEU A 48 -0.78 -28.17 -7.17
N PRO A 49 -1.04 -29.42 -6.74
CA PRO A 49 -2.04 -30.30 -7.35
C PRO A 49 -3.41 -29.63 -7.33
N ALA A 50 -4.07 -29.65 -8.49
CA ALA A 50 -5.41 -29.09 -8.65
C ALA A 50 -6.40 -29.83 -7.73
N GLY A 51 -6.97 -29.14 -6.75
CA GLY A 51 -7.90 -29.72 -5.77
C GLY A 51 -7.27 -30.20 -4.45
N GLY A 52 -5.96 -30.06 -4.27
CA GLY A 52 -5.29 -30.43 -3.02
C GLY A 52 -5.55 -29.41 -1.87
N ASP A 53 -5.50 -29.91 -0.66
CA ASP A 53 -5.66 -29.11 0.57
C ASP A 53 -4.59 -28.02 0.69
N SER A 54 -3.41 -28.27 0.16
CA SER A 54 -2.30 -27.31 0.08
C SER A 54 -2.66 -26.03 -0.68
N ARG A 55 -3.44 -26.13 -1.77
CA ARG A 55 -3.89 -24.96 -2.54
C ARG A 55 -4.86 -24.09 -1.73
N ARG A 56 -5.76 -24.72 -0.98
CA ARG A 56 -6.69 -23.99 -0.09
C ARG A 56 -5.94 -23.28 1.03
N MET A 57 -4.94 -23.90 1.63
CA MET A 57 -4.08 -23.28 2.67
C MET A 57 -3.38 -22.03 2.13
N VAL A 58 -2.81 -22.08 0.93
CA VAL A 58 -2.13 -20.91 0.33
C VAL A 58 -3.10 -19.74 0.16
N TYR A 59 -4.32 -19.99 -0.34
CA TYR A 59 -5.32 -18.93 -0.48
C TYR A 59 -5.81 -18.38 0.87
N MET A 60 -5.96 -19.22 1.88
CA MET A 60 -6.31 -18.76 3.24
C MET A 60 -5.21 -17.88 3.83
N ILE A 61 -3.95 -18.27 3.73
CA ILE A 61 -2.80 -17.46 4.18
C ILE A 61 -2.79 -16.13 3.43
N PHE A 62 -3.03 -16.15 2.12
CA PHE A 62 -3.11 -14.93 1.32
C PHE A 62 -4.23 -14.00 1.78
N ALA A 63 -5.43 -14.52 2.02
CA ALA A 63 -6.56 -13.72 2.52
C ALA A 63 -6.25 -13.05 3.86
N VAL A 64 -5.65 -13.80 4.80
CA VAL A 64 -5.23 -13.28 6.10
C VAL A 64 -4.16 -12.20 5.94
N ALA A 65 -3.18 -12.40 5.06
CA ALA A 65 -2.14 -11.41 4.78
C ALA A 65 -2.72 -10.10 4.19
N VAL A 66 -3.64 -10.19 3.23
CA VAL A 66 -4.32 -9.02 2.64
C VAL A 66 -5.10 -8.25 3.70
N ILE A 67 -5.86 -8.94 4.55
CA ILE A 67 -6.64 -8.32 5.63
C ILE A 67 -5.68 -7.64 6.63
N GLY A 68 -4.64 -8.34 7.07
CA GLY A 68 -3.65 -7.80 8.02
C GLY A 68 -2.93 -6.57 7.50
N CYS A 69 -2.44 -6.60 6.26
CA CYS A 69 -1.79 -5.46 5.63
C CYS A 69 -2.75 -4.28 5.43
N THR A 70 -4.01 -4.54 5.08
CA THR A 70 -5.02 -3.49 4.94
C THR A 70 -5.32 -2.81 6.28
N ILE A 71 -5.48 -3.59 7.36
CA ILE A 71 -5.67 -3.06 8.72
C ILE A 71 -4.44 -2.23 9.14
N PHE A 72 -3.23 -2.71 8.86
CA PHE A 72 -2.00 -2.00 9.17
C PHE A 72 -1.92 -0.64 8.47
N ILE A 73 -2.26 -0.57 7.18
CA ILE A 73 -2.29 0.70 6.44
C ILE A 73 -3.36 1.64 7.00
N ILE A 74 -4.55 1.14 7.32
CA ILE A 74 -5.63 1.93 7.94
C ILE A 74 -5.17 2.51 9.28
N TYR A 75 -4.48 1.73 10.09
CA TYR A 75 -3.93 2.20 11.36
C TYR A 75 -2.86 3.28 11.16
N ALA A 76 -1.92 3.07 10.25
CA ALA A 76 -0.89 4.06 9.91
C ALA A 76 -1.51 5.37 9.38
N ALA A 77 -2.52 5.28 8.52
CA ALA A 77 -3.24 6.44 8.00
C ALA A 77 -4.01 7.19 9.12
N ARG A 78 -4.66 6.48 10.05
CA ARG A 78 -5.32 7.10 11.22
C ARG A 78 -4.33 7.83 12.10
N LEU A 79 -3.18 7.24 12.36
CA LEU A 79 -2.15 7.86 13.16
C LEU A 79 -1.64 9.15 12.50
N PHE A 80 -1.38 9.11 11.20
CA PHE A 80 -1.00 10.28 10.41
C PHE A 80 -2.07 11.39 10.47
N LEU A 81 -3.34 11.06 10.27
CA LEU A 81 -4.45 12.02 10.33
C LEU A 81 -4.58 12.64 11.73
N ARG A 82 -4.37 11.86 12.78
CA ARG A 82 -4.39 12.37 14.17
C ARG A 82 -3.30 13.39 14.44
N TYR A 83 -2.09 13.17 13.93
CA TYR A 83 -1.03 14.18 14.03
C TYR A 83 -1.36 15.43 13.23
N ARG A 84 -1.92 15.25 12.03
CA ARG A 84 -2.29 16.34 11.15
C ARG A 84 -3.48 17.17 11.66
N SER A 85 -4.39 16.57 12.45
CA SER A 85 -5.55 17.28 13.01
C SER A 85 -5.16 18.48 13.88
N ARG A 86 -4.07 18.38 14.61
CA ARG A 86 -3.54 19.47 15.43
C ARG A 86 -3.17 20.70 14.58
N GLU A 87 -2.51 20.47 13.47
CA GLU A 87 -2.12 21.52 12.53
C GLU A 87 -3.35 22.13 11.83
N ILE A 88 -4.27 21.27 11.40
CA ILE A 88 -5.53 21.69 10.76
C ILE A 88 -6.34 22.54 11.73
N GLY A 89 -6.43 22.18 13.02
CA GLY A 89 -7.12 22.95 14.04
C GLY A 89 -6.56 24.37 14.20
N VAL A 90 -5.25 24.52 14.21
CA VAL A 90 -4.59 25.84 14.30
C VAL A 90 -4.93 26.70 13.07
N PHE A 91 -4.93 26.13 11.87
CA PHE A 91 -5.26 26.88 10.64
C PHE A 91 -6.72 27.27 10.57
N LEU A 92 -7.64 26.42 11.05
CA LEU A 92 -9.07 26.76 11.15
C LEU A 92 -9.29 27.91 12.15
N ALA A 93 -8.56 27.93 13.26
CA ALA A 93 -8.60 29.01 14.22
C ALA A 93 -8.05 30.35 13.65
N LEU A 94 -7.13 30.28 12.69
CA LEU A 94 -6.61 31.43 11.94
C LEU A 94 -7.51 31.86 10.75
N GLY A 95 -8.71 31.25 10.60
CA GLY A 95 -9.68 31.62 9.58
C GLY A 95 -9.50 30.92 8.22
N ALA A 96 -8.74 29.84 8.14
CA ALA A 96 -8.61 29.07 6.90
C ALA A 96 -9.93 28.34 6.56
N GLU A 97 -10.32 28.35 5.28
CA GLU A 97 -11.54 27.68 4.82
C GLU A 97 -11.40 26.15 4.89
N LYS A 98 -12.30 25.48 5.64
CA LYS A 98 -12.30 24.03 5.84
C LYS A 98 -12.29 23.24 4.52
N LYS A 99 -13.00 23.72 3.51
CA LYS A 99 -13.12 23.07 2.19
C LYS A 99 -11.80 23.04 1.44
N GLN A 100 -11.04 24.12 1.47
CA GLN A 100 -9.73 24.21 0.82
C GLN A 100 -8.70 23.30 1.53
N MET A 101 -8.75 23.28 2.86
CA MET A 101 -7.88 22.45 3.69
C MET A 101 -8.11 20.95 3.44
N SER A 102 -9.40 20.54 3.39
CA SER A 102 -9.76 19.14 3.09
C SER A 102 -9.27 18.70 1.72
N ARG A 103 -9.49 19.54 0.69
CA ARG A 103 -9.05 19.25 -0.68
C ARG A 103 -7.54 19.07 -0.77
N ALA A 104 -6.78 19.94 -0.11
CA ALA A 104 -5.33 19.85 -0.06
C ALA A 104 -4.86 18.56 0.63
N LEU A 105 -5.49 18.18 1.75
CA LEU A 105 -5.18 16.95 2.47
C LEU A 105 -5.47 15.70 1.63
N TYR A 106 -6.61 15.66 0.94
CA TYR A 106 -6.97 14.53 0.08
C TYR A 106 -6.02 14.39 -1.09
N GLY A 107 -5.66 15.49 -1.75
CA GLY A 107 -4.69 15.49 -2.83
C GLY A 107 -3.32 14.99 -2.38
N GLU A 108 -2.86 15.42 -1.20
CA GLU A 108 -1.58 15.00 -0.64
C GLU A 108 -1.57 13.51 -0.29
N LEU A 109 -2.64 12.99 0.35
CA LEU A 109 -2.79 11.58 0.68
C LEU A 109 -2.85 10.68 -0.55
N SER A 110 -3.64 11.08 -1.55
CA SER A 110 -3.77 10.37 -2.82
C SER A 110 -2.44 10.30 -3.57
N GLN A 111 -1.73 11.41 -3.68
CA GLN A 111 -0.43 11.46 -4.34
C GLN A 111 0.60 10.58 -3.62
N MET A 112 0.64 10.63 -2.29
CA MET A 112 1.51 9.74 -1.51
C MET A 112 1.13 8.27 -1.71
N GLY A 113 -0.15 7.94 -1.62
CA GLY A 113 -0.66 6.59 -1.85
C GLY A 113 -0.24 6.07 -3.22
N ALA A 114 -0.43 6.83 -4.29
CA ALA A 114 -0.08 6.43 -5.64
C ALA A 114 1.43 6.23 -5.83
N VAL A 115 2.26 7.19 -5.44
CA VAL A 115 3.72 7.11 -5.63
C VAL A 115 4.32 5.96 -4.84
N TYR A 116 3.94 5.81 -3.55
CA TYR A 116 4.55 4.78 -2.70
C TYR A 116 3.96 3.38 -2.93
N SER A 117 2.75 3.25 -3.48
CA SER A 117 2.28 1.96 -3.98
C SER A 117 3.02 1.53 -5.25
N LEU A 118 3.33 2.44 -6.17
CA LEU A 118 4.17 2.10 -7.33
C LEU A 118 5.56 1.62 -6.91
N VAL A 119 6.18 2.30 -5.95
CA VAL A 119 7.46 1.86 -5.37
C VAL A 119 7.31 0.48 -4.70
N GLY A 120 6.22 0.26 -3.97
CA GLY A 120 5.92 -1.02 -3.34
C GLY A 120 5.76 -2.15 -4.35
N ILE A 121 5.06 -1.93 -5.46
CA ILE A 121 4.90 -2.91 -6.55
C ILE A 121 6.26 -3.23 -7.18
N ALA A 122 7.08 -2.22 -7.48
CA ALA A 122 8.40 -2.41 -8.06
C ALA A 122 9.32 -3.23 -7.12
N LEU A 123 9.37 -2.90 -5.84
CA LEU A 123 10.14 -3.67 -4.85
C LEU A 123 9.55 -5.07 -4.64
N GLY A 124 8.23 -5.22 -4.63
CA GLY A 124 7.54 -6.50 -4.51
C GLY A 124 7.84 -7.45 -5.67
N SER A 125 7.94 -6.92 -6.89
CA SER A 125 8.32 -7.72 -8.06
C SER A 125 9.77 -8.22 -7.99
N VAL A 126 10.70 -7.38 -7.53
CA VAL A 126 12.08 -7.79 -7.30
C VAL A 126 12.17 -8.85 -6.21
N LEU A 127 11.45 -8.67 -5.10
CA LEU A 127 11.42 -9.63 -3.99
C LEU A 127 10.85 -10.99 -4.45
N SER A 128 9.77 -10.98 -5.23
CA SER A 128 9.17 -12.17 -5.82
C SER A 128 10.17 -12.91 -6.73
N TYR A 129 10.91 -12.17 -7.57
CA TYR A 129 11.93 -12.75 -8.43
C TYR A 129 13.04 -13.46 -7.63
N ILE A 130 13.53 -12.80 -6.58
CA ILE A 130 14.55 -13.36 -5.70
C ILE A 130 14.03 -14.63 -4.99
N ALA A 131 12.80 -14.56 -4.46
CA ALA A 131 12.17 -15.70 -3.77
C ALA A 131 12.01 -16.91 -4.70
N LEU A 132 11.57 -16.69 -5.95
CA LEU A 132 11.44 -17.76 -6.95
C LEU A 132 12.81 -18.36 -7.33
N LYS A 133 13.86 -17.55 -7.44
CA LYS A 133 15.22 -18.04 -7.70
C LYS A 133 15.76 -18.89 -6.57
N ILE A 134 15.54 -18.47 -5.32
CA ILE A 134 15.92 -19.27 -4.15
C ILE A 134 15.15 -20.60 -4.13
N PHE A 135 13.86 -20.56 -4.44
CA PHE A 135 13.03 -21.76 -4.49
C PHE A 135 13.51 -22.74 -5.57
N GLN A 136 13.85 -22.26 -6.77
CA GLN A 136 14.44 -23.08 -7.83
C GLN A 136 15.80 -23.69 -7.46
N ALA A 137 16.62 -22.97 -6.71
CA ALA A 137 17.92 -23.46 -6.27
C ALA A 137 17.81 -24.56 -5.20
N LEU A 138 16.79 -24.49 -4.34
CA LEU A 138 16.53 -25.47 -3.28
C LEU A 138 15.82 -26.73 -3.79
N PHE A 139 14.99 -26.60 -4.82
CA PHE A 139 14.23 -27.69 -5.40
C PHE A 139 14.54 -27.81 -6.90
N PRO A 140 15.58 -28.58 -7.29
CA PRO A 140 16.02 -28.72 -8.68
C PRO A 140 15.07 -29.55 -9.56
N PHE A 141 13.80 -29.72 -9.18
CA PHE A 141 12.80 -30.33 -10.03
C PHE A 141 12.39 -29.35 -11.13
N SER A 142 12.77 -29.69 -12.34
CA SER A 142 12.31 -29.28 -13.68
C SER A 142 11.06 -28.38 -13.72
N ILE A 143 11.14 -27.17 -13.17
CA ILE A 143 10.19 -26.13 -13.44
C ILE A 143 10.93 -25.14 -14.33
N ASP A 144 10.96 -25.43 -15.64
CA ASP A 144 11.25 -24.45 -16.69
C ASP A 144 10.12 -23.40 -16.70
N ALA A 145 10.01 -22.69 -15.58
CA ALA A 145 9.10 -21.57 -15.53
C ALA A 145 9.89 -20.31 -15.84
N PRO A 146 9.52 -19.61 -16.90
CA PRO A 146 10.07 -18.29 -17.10
C PRO A 146 9.80 -17.50 -15.81
N ALA A 147 10.88 -17.00 -15.19
CA ALA A 147 10.80 -16.13 -14.02
C ALA A 147 10.19 -14.76 -14.40
N PHE A 148 9.29 -14.75 -15.36
CA PHE A 148 8.60 -13.57 -15.86
C PHE A 148 7.47 -13.20 -14.89
N LEU A 149 7.43 -11.94 -14.53
CA LEU A 149 6.30 -11.33 -13.85
C LEU A 149 5.01 -11.71 -14.60
N SER A 150 4.15 -12.49 -13.95
CA SER A 150 2.84 -12.78 -14.48
C SER A 150 2.10 -11.45 -14.67
N ILE A 151 1.65 -11.15 -15.88
CA ILE A 151 0.85 -9.94 -16.19
C ILE A 151 -0.36 -9.87 -15.24
N GLY A 152 -0.96 -11.02 -14.92
CA GLY A 152 -2.02 -11.15 -13.93
C GLY A 152 -1.59 -10.73 -12.53
N GLY A 153 -0.35 -11.02 -12.12
CA GLY A 153 0.21 -10.60 -10.83
C GLY A 153 0.37 -9.09 -10.72
N ILE A 154 0.83 -8.44 -11.79
CA ILE A 154 0.95 -6.97 -11.83
C ILE A 154 -0.45 -6.34 -11.79
N ALA A 155 -1.39 -6.82 -12.60
CA ALA A 155 -2.76 -6.30 -12.63
C ALA A 155 -3.45 -6.42 -11.25
N ALA A 156 -3.32 -7.55 -10.57
CA ALA A 156 -3.88 -7.76 -9.25
C ALA A 156 -3.20 -6.87 -8.19
N SER A 157 -1.89 -6.63 -8.29
CA SER A 157 -1.15 -5.72 -7.40
C SER A 157 -1.59 -4.26 -7.59
N VAL A 158 -1.84 -3.85 -8.83
CA VAL A 158 -2.41 -2.52 -9.15
C VAL A 158 -3.82 -2.40 -8.58
N LEU A 159 -4.66 -3.41 -8.74
CA LEU A 159 -6.01 -3.41 -8.18
C LEU A 159 -5.98 -3.25 -6.65
N TYR A 160 -5.10 -3.99 -5.97
CA TYR A 160 -4.91 -3.86 -4.53
C TYR A 160 -4.44 -2.45 -4.13
N SER A 161 -3.52 -1.85 -4.88
CA SER A 161 -3.05 -0.49 -4.59
C SER A 161 -4.16 0.55 -4.73
N ILE A 162 -5.04 0.41 -5.71
CA ILE A 162 -6.22 1.26 -5.88
C ILE A 162 -7.17 1.11 -4.67
N LEU A 163 -7.41 -0.12 -4.22
CA LEU A 163 -8.22 -0.40 -3.03
C LEU A 163 -7.65 0.28 -1.78
N VAL A 164 -6.34 0.21 -1.59
CA VAL A 164 -5.64 0.88 -0.47
C VAL A 164 -5.84 2.39 -0.52
N ILE A 165 -5.67 3.01 -1.70
CA ILE A 165 -5.85 4.45 -1.87
C ILE A 165 -7.30 4.85 -1.56
N ILE A 166 -8.29 4.11 -2.06
CA ILE A 166 -9.71 4.36 -1.79
C ILE A 166 -9.98 4.26 -0.28
N CYS A 167 -9.45 3.23 0.39
CA CYS A 167 -9.62 3.03 1.82
C CYS A 167 -9.04 4.20 2.64
N MET A 168 -7.86 4.69 2.27
CA MET A 168 -7.24 5.88 2.87
C MET A 168 -8.07 7.14 2.65
N MET A 169 -8.62 7.32 1.45
CA MET A 169 -9.48 8.48 1.12
C MET A 169 -10.79 8.47 1.92
N VAL A 170 -11.45 7.31 2.00
CA VAL A 170 -12.67 7.15 2.82
C VAL A 170 -12.38 7.47 4.29
N LEU A 171 -11.24 7.03 4.80
CA LEU A 171 -10.82 7.31 6.17
C LEU A 171 -10.60 8.81 6.39
N ALA A 172 -9.95 9.49 5.46
CA ALA A 172 -9.70 10.93 5.52
C ALA A 172 -11.01 11.74 5.49
N VAL A 173 -11.96 11.33 4.62
CA VAL A 173 -13.30 11.95 4.56
C VAL A 173 -14.06 11.77 5.88
N ARG A 174 -14.11 10.55 6.43
CA ARG A 174 -14.74 10.27 7.73
C ARG A 174 -14.13 11.08 8.86
N PHE A 175 -12.80 11.19 8.85
CA PHE A 175 -12.05 11.95 9.84
C PHE A 175 -12.43 13.44 9.80
N MET A 176 -12.45 14.05 8.62
CA MET A 176 -12.80 15.47 8.44
C MET A 176 -14.28 15.77 8.76
N ARG A 177 -15.17 14.79 8.58
CA ARG A 177 -16.58 14.93 9.00
C ARG A 177 -16.74 14.90 10.52
N LYS A 178 -15.91 14.12 11.23
CA LYS A 178 -16.01 14.00 12.71
C LYS A 178 -15.38 15.18 13.45
N THR A 179 -14.59 16.02 12.77
CA THR A 179 -13.94 17.22 13.33
C THR A 179 -14.86 18.45 13.25
N ASN A 180 -16.17 18.22 13.24
CA ASN A 180 -17.21 19.26 13.28
C ASN A 180 -17.64 19.51 14.71
#